data_5228da52b6c54fcc08f0c7a0bd756d09
#
_entry.id   5228da52b6c54fcc08f0c7a0bd756d09
#
_cell.length_a   1.000
_cell.length_b   1.000
_cell.length_c   1.000
_cell.angle_alpha   90.00
_cell.angle_beta   90.00
_cell.angle_gamma   90.00
#
_symmetry.space_group_name_H-M   'P 1'
#
loop_
_entity.id
_entity.type
_entity.pdbx_description
1 polymer ?
#
loop_
_entity_poly.entity_id
_entity_poly.type
_entity_poly.pdbx_seq_one_letter_code
_entity_poly.pdbx_strand_id
1 'polypeptide(L)'
;MNKSETKVYYLYIAISLVFIVATTNYLSLFDIIYVANQTDVISYSEIAKNAPSINDTSDVIIQHVAQRFLIPYIVGSISYLLNIDFFLVFKFFTILCIVFYIFLINLLIKNLNLNLKVSILFFSILFLNPYIIRYHLFNPVQAHDMLFFCLGLIFSFTIINKNYYINLLTTVIAIYLRQTSIALLIGSSIYLFINKKIKFLVILVVLFFISLFLTIKTGKQISSNAFPMHLAYGIIFYDFSQFE
;
A
#
# COMPACT_ATOMS: atom_id res chain seq x y z
N MET A 1 -7.57 -28.12 5.08
CA MET A 1 -6.43 -28.59 5.91
C MET A 1 -6.98 -29.28 7.15
N ASN A 2 -6.43 -30.45 7.51
CA ASN A 2 -6.74 -31.11 8.77
C ASN A 2 -5.95 -30.45 9.94
N LYS A 3 -6.20 -30.88 11.21
CA LYS A 3 -5.60 -30.25 12.40
C LYS A 3 -4.08 -30.35 12.45
N SER A 4 -3.48 -31.44 11.93
CA SER A 4 -2.03 -31.63 11.89
C SER A 4 -1.39 -30.76 10.81
N GLU A 5 -1.98 -30.69 9.63
CA GLU A 5 -1.54 -29.83 8.53
C GLU A 5 -1.60 -28.34 8.91
N THR A 6 -2.63 -27.93 9.66
CA THR A 6 -2.76 -26.56 10.16
C THR A 6 -1.61 -26.20 11.10
N LYS A 7 -1.18 -27.12 11.98
CA LYS A 7 -0.02 -26.89 12.86
C LYS A 7 1.28 -26.74 12.06
N VAL A 8 1.50 -27.59 11.05
CA VAL A 8 2.69 -27.50 10.16
C VAL A 8 2.70 -26.17 9.41
N TYR A 9 1.55 -25.74 8.92
CA TYR A 9 1.43 -24.46 8.24
C TYR A 9 1.77 -23.27 9.14
N TYR A 10 1.24 -23.22 10.38
CA TYR A 10 1.58 -22.13 11.31
C TYR A 10 3.05 -22.16 11.77
N LEU A 11 3.63 -23.35 11.91
CA LEU A 11 5.07 -23.48 12.17
C LEU A 11 5.89 -22.90 11.01
N TYR A 12 5.48 -23.16 9.77
CA TYR A 12 6.12 -22.57 8.60
C TYR A 12 6.04 -21.05 8.59
N ILE A 13 4.89 -20.46 8.93
CA ILE A 13 4.75 -19.00 9.07
C ILE A 13 5.71 -18.46 10.13
N ALA A 14 5.78 -19.10 11.30
CA ALA A 14 6.67 -18.68 12.37
C ALA A 14 8.14 -18.71 11.96
N ILE A 15 8.59 -19.79 11.30
CA ILE A 15 9.95 -19.90 10.78
C ILE A 15 10.24 -18.82 9.72
N SER A 16 9.28 -18.56 8.83
CA SER A 16 9.41 -17.52 7.80
C SER A 16 9.55 -16.13 8.40
N LEU A 17 8.80 -15.83 9.47
CA LEU A 17 8.91 -14.57 10.20
C LEU A 17 10.28 -14.42 10.87
N VAL A 18 10.74 -15.47 11.57
CA VAL A 18 12.06 -15.45 12.20
C VAL A 18 13.15 -15.26 11.15
N PHE A 19 13.06 -15.94 10.01
CA PHE A 19 14.00 -15.80 8.91
C PHE A 19 14.05 -14.36 8.38
N ILE A 20 12.89 -13.73 8.16
CA ILE A 20 12.83 -12.33 7.67
C ILE A 20 13.42 -11.39 8.72
N VAL A 21 13.06 -11.52 10.00
CA VAL A 21 13.58 -10.68 11.08
C VAL A 21 15.09 -10.83 11.18
N ALA A 22 15.62 -12.06 11.14
CA ALA A 22 17.06 -12.33 11.21
C ALA A 22 17.82 -11.75 10.01
N THR A 23 17.26 -11.84 8.80
CA THR A 23 17.93 -11.40 7.57
C THR A 23 17.80 -9.90 7.29
N THR A 24 16.85 -9.21 7.94
CA THR A 24 16.68 -7.76 7.80
C THR A 24 17.40 -6.96 8.87
N ASN A 25 18.09 -7.64 9.79
CA ASN A 25 18.70 -7.00 10.98
C ASN A 25 17.71 -6.07 11.72
N TYR A 26 16.43 -6.45 11.71
CA TYR A 26 15.31 -5.62 12.18
C TYR A 26 15.37 -5.31 13.67
N LEU A 27 16.20 -6.03 14.42
CA LEU A 27 16.45 -5.76 15.84
C LEU A 27 17.20 -4.44 16.05
N SER A 28 17.87 -3.91 15.04
CA SER A 28 18.35 -2.52 15.03
C SER A 28 17.21 -1.54 14.70
N LEU A 29 16.08 -1.69 15.37
CA LEU A 29 14.86 -0.91 15.15
C LEU A 29 15.06 0.62 15.22
N PHE A 30 16.22 1.08 15.64
CA PHE A 30 16.52 2.46 15.92
C PHE A 30 17.53 3.10 14.96
N ASP A 31 18.19 2.32 14.10
CA ASP A 31 19.13 2.85 13.12
C ASP A 31 18.42 3.31 11.84
N ILE A 32 17.89 4.50 11.93
CA ILE A 32 17.10 5.18 10.87
C ILE A 32 17.99 5.71 9.72
N ILE A 33 19.29 5.54 9.81
CA ILE A 33 20.28 6.36 9.10
C ILE A 33 20.37 6.09 7.59
N TYR A 34 19.83 5.01 7.06
CA TYR A 34 20.17 4.57 5.70
C TYR A 34 19.18 4.93 4.59
N VAL A 35 18.01 5.47 4.92
CA VAL A 35 16.99 5.75 3.89
C VAL A 35 16.96 7.24 3.49
N ALA A 36 17.74 8.05 4.13
CA ALA A 36 17.72 9.51 3.98
C ALA A 36 18.08 10.05 2.59
N ASN A 37 18.66 9.22 1.72
CA ASN A 37 19.10 9.66 0.39
C ASN A 37 18.14 9.32 -0.76
N GLN A 38 16.99 8.69 -0.48
CA GLN A 38 15.97 8.46 -1.49
C GLN A 38 15.02 9.65 -1.54
N THR A 39 14.89 10.26 -2.70
CA THR A 39 14.04 11.45 -2.92
C THR A 39 12.59 11.25 -2.46
N ASP A 40 12.03 10.06 -2.67
CA ASP A 40 10.67 9.71 -2.22
C ASP A 40 10.56 9.70 -0.69
N VAL A 41 11.57 9.17 0.01
CA VAL A 41 11.60 9.11 1.48
C VAL A 41 11.68 10.50 2.09
N ILE A 42 12.50 11.36 1.51
CA ILE A 42 12.59 12.77 1.93
C ILE A 42 11.22 13.43 1.80
N SER A 43 10.57 13.28 0.66
CA SER A 43 9.26 13.87 0.40
C SER A 43 8.17 13.36 1.36
N TYR A 44 8.11 12.05 1.64
CA TYR A 44 7.14 11.50 2.60
C TYR A 44 7.44 11.96 4.04
N SER A 45 8.72 12.04 4.39
CA SER A 45 9.13 12.53 5.71
C SER A 45 8.76 14.00 5.89
N GLU A 46 8.89 14.81 4.85
CA GLU A 46 8.53 16.23 4.88
C GLU A 46 7.01 16.42 5.02
N ILE A 47 6.20 15.64 4.29
CA ILE A 47 4.74 15.63 4.47
C ILE A 47 4.36 15.28 5.92
N ALA A 48 5.03 14.28 6.51
CA ALA A 48 4.75 13.86 7.88
C ALA A 48 5.17 14.91 8.92
N LYS A 49 6.30 15.58 8.72
CA LYS A 49 6.76 16.67 9.61
C LYS A 49 5.81 17.86 9.62
N ASN A 50 5.27 18.21 8.45
CA ASN A 50 4.40 19.38 8.30
C ASN A 50 2.96 19.11 8.75
N ALA A 51 2.55 17.86 8.93
CA ALA A 51 1.22 17.50 9.43
C ALA A 51 1.01 17.99 10.87
N PRO A 52 -0.19 18.47 11.22
CA PRO A 52 -1.44 18.47 10.46
C PRO A 52 -1.61 19.66 9.47
N SER A 53 -0.61 20.52 9.30
CA SER A 53 -0.68 21.61 8.31
C SER A 53 -0.50 21.04 6.89
N ILE A 54 -1.37 21.46 5.96
CA ILE A 54 -1.25 21.11 4.53
C ILE A 54 -0.66 22.27 3.72
N ASN A 55 -0.54 23.46 4.33
CA ASN A 55 -0.35 24.72 3.60
C ASN A 55 1.11 25.13 3.37
N ASP A 56 2.06 24.31 3.82
CA ASP A 56 3.47 24.59 3.56
C ASP A 56 3.91 23.91 2.27
N THR A 57 3.81 24.66 1.18
CA THR A 57 4.41 24.27 -0.11
C THR A 57 5.91 24.15 0.05
N SER A 58 6.43 22.95 0.04
CA SER A 58 7.85 22.67 0.10
C SER A 58 8.37 22.33 -1.31
N ASP A 59 9.41 23.00 -1.75
CA ASP A 59 10.10 22.69 -3.00
C ASP A 59 10.80 21.32 -2.98
N VAL A 60 10.93 20.75 -1.79
CA VAL A 60 11.55 19.43 -1.55
C VAL A 60 10.59 18.29 -1.88
N ILE A 61 9.28 18.54 -1.83
CA ILE A 61 8.27 17.49 -2.04
C ILE A 61 8.04 17.31 -3.54
N ILE A 62 8.34 16.10 -4.03
CA ILE A 62 8.11 15.74 -5.42
C ILE A 62 6.60 15.52 -5.64
N GLN A 63 6.07 16.05 -6.73
CA GLN A 63 4.63 16.08 -6.97
C GLN A 63 3.96 14.70 -6.99
N HIS A 64 4.55 13.68 -7.61
CA HIS A 64 3.96 12.34 -7.64
C HIS A 64 3.90 11.70 -6.25
N VAL A 65 4.80 12.12 -5.34
CA VAL A 65 4.80 11.72 -3.93
C VAL A 65 3.72 12.49 -3.16
N ALA A 66 3.57 13.79 -3.44
CA ALA A 66 2.55 14.65 -2.83
C ALA A 66 1.12 14.09 -3.01
N GLN A 67 0.86 13.35 -4.07
CA GLN A 67 -0.46 12.74 -4.29
C GLN A 67 -0.70 11.48 -3.45
N ARG A 68 0.36 10.88 -2.90
CA ARG A 68 0.28 9.76 -1.96
C ARG A 68 0.34 10.24 -0.51
N PHE A 69 -0.10 11.48 -0.27
CA PHE A 69 0.05 12.18 1.01
C PHE A 69 -0.69 11.51 2.17
N LEU A 70 -1.74 10.72 1.91
CA LEU A 70 -2.69 10.27 2.93
C LEU A 70 -2.00 9.58 4.12
N ILE A 71 -1.14 8.60 3.88
CA ILE A 71 -0.48 7.87 4.97
C ILE A 71 0.58 8.72 5.66
N PRO A 72 1.52 9.41 4.97
CA PRO A 72 2.43 10.33 5.61
C PRO A 72 1.73 11.40 6.45
N TYR A 73 0.62 11.95 5.96
CA TYR A 73 -0.17 12.94 6.68
C TYR A 73 -0.82 12.35 7.94
N ILE A 74 -1.40 11.15 7.86
CA ILE A 74 -1.98 10.46 9.03
C ILE A 74 -0.90 10.17 10.07
N VAL A 75 0.25 9.62 9.63
CA VAL A 75 1.38 9.30 10.51
C VAL A 75 1.90 10.56 11.19
N GLY A 76 2.11 11.65 10.44
CA GLY A 76 2.55 12.92 10.99
C GLY A 76 1.55 13.53 11.96
N SER A 77 0.25 13.46 11.65
CA SER A 77 -0.81 13.93 12.56
C SER A 77 -0.83 13.14 13.87
N ILE A 78 -0.66 11.82 13.81
CA ILE A 78 -0.54 10.98 15.01
C ILE A 78 0.71 11.33 15.80
N SER A 79 1.84 11.51 15.12
CA SER A 79 3.11 11.95 15.72
C SER A 79 2.94 13.27 16.46
N TYR A 80 2.31 14.25 15.84
CA TYR A 80 2.01 15.53 16.45
C TYR A 80 1.11 15.41 17.69
N LEU A 81 0.01 14.66 17.57
CA LEU A 81 -0.95 14.49 18.69
C LEU A 81 -0.35 13.76 19.89
N LEU A 82 0.50 12.77 19.64
CA LEU A 82 1.10 11.95 20.70
C LEU A 82 2.48 12.47 21.16
N ASN A 83 3.01 13.49 20.50
CA ASN A 83 4.37 14.01 20.72
C ASN A 83 5.43 12.91 20.64
N ILE A 84 5.34 12.05 19.62
CA ILE A 84 6.24 10.92 19.35
C ILE A 84 6.91 11.15 18.00
N ASP A 85 8.15 10.68 17.85
CA ASP A 85 8.86 10.73 16.57
C ASP A 85 8.08 10.05 15.43
N PHE A 86 7.93 10.73 14.29
CA PHE A 86 7.11 10.23 13.18
C PHE A 86 7.70 8.98 12.52
N PHE A 87 9.03 8.76 12.57
CA PHE A 87 9.63 7.51 12.10
C PHE A 87 9.20 6.32 12.95
N LEU A 88 9.06 6.53 14.26
CA LEU A 88 8.55 5.49 15.14
C LEU A 88 7.09 5.14 14.78
N VAL A 89 6.29 6.15 14.49
CA VAL A 89 4.89 5.95 14.07
C VAL A 89 4.84 5.21 12.72
N PHE A 90 5.70 5.55 11.74
CA PHE A 90 5.83 4.81 10.49
C PHE A 90 6.20 3.34 10.71
N LYS A 91 7.17 3.07 11.57
CA LYS A 91 7.56 1.68 11.92
C LYS A 91 6.39 0.90 12.49
N PHE A 92 5.68 1.48 13.44
CA PHE A 92 4.49 0.87 14.03
C PHE A 92 3.41 0.59 12.99
N PHE A 93 3.12 1.59 12.16
CA PHE A 93 2.13 1.47 11.10
C PHE A 93 2.49 0.37 10.09
N THR A 94 3.77 0.30 9.70
CA THR A 94 4.27 -0.76 8.81
C THR A 94 4.11 -2.15 9.43
N ILE A 95 4.45 -2.32 10.71
CA ILE A 95 4.23 -3.60 11.42
C ILE A 95 2.76 -3.99 11.41
N LEU A 96 1.86 -3.05 11.72
CA LEU A 96 0.43 -3.30 11.68
C LEU A 96 -0.03 -3.73 10.29
N CYS A 97 0.44 -3.07 9.23
CA CYS A 97 0.15 -3.46 7.85
C CYS A 97 0.66 -4.87 7.52
N ILE A 98 1.86 -5.24 7.99
CA ILE A 98 2.43 -6.58 7.77
C ILE A 98 1.62 -7.65 8.50
N VAL A 99 1.26 -7.42 9.76
CA VAL A 99 0.40 -8.34 10.53
C VAL A 99 -0.95 -8.51 9.84
N PHE A 100 -1.54 -7.41 9.40
CA PHE A 100 -2.79 -7.43 8.67
C PHE A 100 -2.66 -8.16 7.32
N TYR A 101 -1.56 -7.97 6.60
CA TYR A 101 -1.26 -8.66 5.35
C TYR A 101 -1.20 -10.18 5.54
N ILE A 102 -0.49 -10.65 6.58
CA ILE A 102 -0.42 -12.08 6.94
C ILE A 102 -1.82 -12.62 7.27
N PHE A 103 -2.59 -11.86 8.04
CA PHE A 103 -3.97 -12.22 8.36
C PHE A 103 -4.82 -12.38 7.09
N LEU A 104 -4.73 -11.45 6.13
CA LEU A 104 -5.45 -11.49 4.86
C LEU A 104 -5.03 -12.69 4.00
N ILE A 105 -3.72 -13.01 3.93
CA ILE A 105 -3.24 -14.21 3.22
C ILE A 105 -3.89 -15.47 3.83
N ASN A 106 -3.87 -15.58 5.17
CA ASN A 106 -4.45 -16.74 5.86
C ASN A 106 -5.97 -16.85 5.62
N LEU A 107 -6.67 -15.70 5.63
CA LEU A 107 -8.09 -15.64 5.33
C LEU A 107 -8.38 -16.11 3.90
N LEU A 108 -7.54 -15.70 2.94
CA LEU A 108 -7.68 -16.05 1.53
C LEU A 108 -7.42 -17.57 1.31
N ILE A 109 -6.37 -18.11 1.93
CA ILE A 109 -6.06 -19.55 1.92
C ILE A 109 -7.23 -20.37 2.44
N LYS A 110 -7.80 -19.94 3.57
CA LYS A 110 -8.97 -20.60 4.17
C LYS A 110 -10.19 -20.53 3.26
N ASN A 111 -10.45 -19.37 2.66
CA ASN A 111 -11.60 -19.16 1.79
C ASN A 111 -11.52 -19.96 0.49
N LEU A 112 -10.32 -20.14 -0.04
CA LEU A 112 -10.05 -20.95 -1.24
C LEU A 112 -9.96 -22.46 -0.93
N ASN A 113 -10.04 -22.89 0.33
CA ASN A 113 -9.91 -24.28 0.77
C ASN A 113 -8.63 -24.97 0.24
N LEU A 114 -7.51 -24.24 0.24
CA LEU A 114 -6.24 -24.75 -0.30
C LEU A 114 -5.70 -25.89 0.58
N ASN A 115 -5.10 -26.90 -0.06
CA ASN A 115 -4.38 -27.95 0.65
C ASN A 115 -3.04 -27.43 1.20
N LEU A 116 -2.37 -28.18 2.09
CA LEU A 116 -1.15 -27.74 2.78
C LEU A 116 -0.05 -27.29 1.80
N LYS A 117 0.24 -28.09 0.76
CA LYS A 117 1.33 -27.80 -0.19
C LYS A 117 1.09 -26.49 -0.93
N VAL A 118 -0.14 -26.33 -1.45
CA VAL A 118 -0.53 -25.10 -2.16
C VAL A 118 -0.59 -23.91 -1.22
N SER A 119 -1.01 -24.09 0.03
CA SER A 119 -1.02 -23.03 1.05
C SER A 119 0.37 -22.53 1.37
N ILE A 120 1.35 -23.43 1.54
CA ILE A 120 2.75 -23.08 1.77
C ILE A 120 3.31 -22.34 0.55
N LEU A 121 3.08 -22.85 -0.66
CA LEU A 121 3.55 -22.20 -1.88
C LEU A 121 2.95 -20.79 -2.05
N PHE A 122 1.64 -20.68 -1.87
CA PHE A 122 0.92 -19.40 -1.98
C PHE A 122 1.43 -18.38 -0.96
N PHE A 123 1.56 -18.81 0.30
CA PHE A 123 2.13 -17.97 1.35
C PHE A 123 3.58 -17.56 1.02
N SER A 124 4.40 -18.49 0.55
CA SER A 124 5.81 -18.20 0.19
C SER A 124 5.93 -17.14 -0.90
N ILE A 125 5.14 -17.26 -1.96
CA ILE A 125 5.16 -16.30 -3.07
C ILE A 125 4.77 -14.89 -2.59
N LEU A 126 3.78 -14.78 -1.72
CA LEU A 126 3.30 -13.49 -1.25
C LEU A 126 4.15 -12.93 -0.11
N PHE A 127 4.61 -13.76 0.80
CA PHE A 127 5.28 -13.33 2.02
C PHE A 127 6.80 -13.24 1.89
N LEU A 128 7.44 -14.23 1.26
CA LEU A 128 8.89 -14.24 1.09
C LEU A 128 9.38 -13.39 -0.08
N ASN A 129 8.47 -12.76 -0.81
CA ASN A 129 8.86 -11.81 -1.84
C ASN A 129 9.65 -10.64 -1.19
N PRO A 130 10.93 -10.46 -1.54
CA PRO A 130 11.79 -9.47 -0.90
C PRO A 130 11.30 -8.03 -1.10
N TYR A 131 10.56 -7.77 -2.18
CA TYR A 131 10.01 -6.45 -2.52
C TYR A 131 8.72 -6.13 -1.75
N ILE A 132 8.14 -7.07 -1.00
CA ILE A 132 6.94 -6.81 -0.20
C ILE A 132 7.34 -6.63 1.26
N ILE A 133 7.63 -7.71 1.99
CA ILE A 133 7.82 -7.62 3.45
C ILE A 133 9.19 -7.03 3.80
N ARG A 134 10.26 -7.61 3.24
CA ARG A 134 11.63 -7.21 3.57
C ARG A 134 11.90 -5.74 3.22
N TYR A 135 11.46 -5.32 2.05
CA TYR A 135 11.63 -3.95 1.59
C TYR A 135 10.95 -2.94 2.51
N HIS A 136 9.70 -3.19 2.92
CA HIS A 136 8.96 -2.25 3.77
C HIS A 136 9.40 -2.29 5.23
N LEU A 137 9.94 -3.41 5.71
CA LEU A 137 10.60 -3.43 7.01
C LEU A 137 11.86 -2.55 7.01
N PHE A 138 12.62 -2.58 5.91
CA PHE A 138 13.81 -1.76 5.75
C PHE A 138 13.47 -0.28 5.53
N ASN A 139 12.35 -0.01 4.86
CA ASN A 139 11.90 1.34 4.49
C ASN A 139 10.47 1.62 4.96
N PRO A 140 10.25 1.84 6.27
CA PRO A 140 8.92 2.00 6.84
C PRO A 140 8.19 3.27 6.38
N VAL A 141 8.90 4.27 5.87
CA VAL A 141 8.30 5.51 5.35
C VAL A 141 7.41 5.24 4.12
N GLN A 142 7.66 4.14 3.41
CA GLN A 142 6.82 3.67 2.30
C GLN A 142 5.68 2.73 2.73
N ALA A 143 5.17 2.87 3.94
CA ALA A 143 4.08 2.08 4.51
C ALA A 143 2.78 2.12 3.68
N HIS A 144 2.55 3.19 2.91
CA HIS A 144 1.43 3.29 1.99
C HIS A 144 1.43 2.19 0.91
N ASP A 145 2.62 1.77 0.44
CA ASP A 145 2.74 0.66 -0.51
C ASP A 145 2.37 -0.68 0.15
N MET A 146 2.76 -0.88 1.41
CA MET A 146 2.36 -2.08 2.16
C MET A 146 0.85 -2.15 2.36
N LEU A 147 0.21 -1.01 2.67
CA LEU A 147 -1.25 -0.93 2.75
C LEU A 147 -1.89 -1.19 1.38
N PHE A 148 -1.29 -0.73 0.29
CA PHE A 148 -1.78 -1.03 -1.06
C PHE A 148 -1.78 -2.53 -1.37
N PHE A 149 -0.75 -3.29 -0.94
CA PHE A 149 -0.75 -4.75 -1.05
C PHE A 149 -1.87 -5.40 -0.22
N CYS A 150 -2.15 -4.87 0.98
CA CYS A 150 -3.31 -5.31 1.77
C CYS A 150 -4.62 -5.09 1.00
N LEU A 151 -4.78 -3.94 0.37
CA LEU A 151 -5.96 -3.66 -0.46
C LEU A 151 -6.07 -4.60 -1.66
N GLY A 152 -4.95 -5.00 -2.28
CA GLY A 152 -4.94 -6.01 -3.34
C GLY A 152 -5.48 -7.38 -2.88
N LEU A 153 -5.13 -7.81 -1.66
CA LEU A 153 -5.68 -9.04 -1.06
C LEU A 153 -7.17 -8.88 -0.72
N ILE A 154 -7.58 -7.75 -0.15
CA ILE A 154 -9.00 -7.47 0.13
C ILE A 154 -9.79 -7.47 -1.18
N PHE A 155 -9.27 -6.85 -2.23
CA PHE A 155 -9.87 -6.84 -3.56
C PHE A 155 -10.10 -8.27 -4.06
N SER A 156 -9.08 -9.14 -3.99
CA SER A 156 -9.20 -10.55 -4.37
C SER A 156 -10.29 -11.28 -3.57
N PHE A 157 -10.34 -11.02 -2.26
CA PHE A 157 -11.36 -11.56 -1.37
C PHE A 157 -12.77 -11.09 -1.73
N THR A 158 -12.92 -9.83 -2.14
CA THR A 158 -14.24 -9.28 -2.52
C THR A 158 -14.77 -9.89 -3.82
N ILE A 159 -13.89 -10.23 -4.76
CA ILE A 159 -14.26 -10.93 -5.99
C ILE A 159 -14.79 -12.34 -5.67
N ILE A 160 -14.05 -13.08 -4.83
CA ILE A 160 -14.42 -14.45 -4.45
C ILE A 160 -15.77 -14.47 -3.73
N ASN A 161 -15.98 -13.55 -2.79
CA ASN A 161 -17.21 -13.49 -1.96
C ASN A 161 -18.32 -12.64 -2.58
N LYS A 162 -18.16 -12.14 -3.79
CA LYS A 162 -19.12 -11.28 -4.51
C LYS A 162 -19.58 -10.06 -3.70
N ASN A 163 -18.67 -9.46 -2.92
CA ASN A 163 -18.97 -8.28 -2.14
C ASN A 163 -18.65 -6.98 -2.91
N TYR A 164 -19.65 -6.47 -3.62
CA TYR A 164 -19.48 -5.30 -4.50
C TYR A 164 -19.23 -4.00 -3.76
N TYR A 165 -19.75 -3.84 -2.54
CA TYR A 165 -19.54 -2.62 -1.73
C TYR A 165 -18.09 -2.51 -1.27
N ILE A 166 -17.54 -3.58 -0.71
CA ILE A 166 -16.13 -3.58 -0.26
C ILE A 166 -15.20 -3.48 -1.47
N ASN A 167 -15.54 -4.11 -2.61
CA ASN A 167 -14.79 -3.98 -3.84
C ASN A 167 -14.67 -2.52 -4.29
N LEU A 168 -15.80 -1.79 -4.33
CA LEU A 168 -15.86 -0.38 -4.65
C LEU A 168 -14.99 0.45 -3.69
N LEU A 169 -15.21 0.27 -2.37
CA LEU A 169 -14.48 1.00 -1.34
C LEU A 169 -12.97 0.79 -1.43
N THR A 170 -12.55 -0.46 -1.59
CA THR A 170 -11.13 -0.85 -1.73
C THR A 170 -10.48 -0.17 -2.94
N THR A 171 -11.17 -0.16 -4.08
CA THR A 171 -10.66 0.46 -5.31
C THR A 171 -10.53 1.97 -5.17
N VAL A 172 -11.50 2.63 -4.52
CA VAL A 172 -11.47 4.08 -4.29
C VAL A 172 -10.36 4.47 -3.31
N ILE A 173 -10.20 3.74 -2.20
CA ILE A 173 -9.13 4.01 -1.23
C ILE A 173 -7.74 3.81 -1.86
N ALA A 174 -7.59 2.84 -2.74
CA ALA A 174 -6.31 2.54 -3.38
C ALA A 174 -5.72 3.72 -4.16
N ILE A 175 -6.55 4.66 -4.64
CA ILE A 175 -6.10 5.86 -5.37
C ILE A 175 -5.22 6.75 -4.50
N TYR A 176 -5.61 6.91 -3.22
CA TYR A 176 -4.89 7.75 -2.27
C TYR A 176 -3.56 7.13 -1.80
N LEU A 177 -3.35 5.85 -2.12
CA LEU A 177 -2.13 5.13 -1.77
C LEU A 177 -1.16 5.04 -2.94
N ARG A 178 -1.67 4.79 -4.15
CA ARG A 178 -0.80 4.54 -5.30
C ARG A 178 -1.49 4.83 -6.64
N GLN A 179 -0.75 5.44 -7.58
CA GLN A 179 -1.27 5.69 -8.93
C GLN A 179 -1.56 4.40 -9.71
N THR A 180 -0.82 3.30 -9.41
CA THR A 180 -1.07 1.97 -9.98
C THR A 180 -2.43 1.38 -9.61
N SER A 181 -3.20 2.05 -8.74
CA SER A 181 -4.61 1.71 -8.42
C SER A 181 -5.52 1.65 -9.64
N ILE A 182 -5.12 2.25 -10.77
CA ILE A 182 -5.82 2.10 -12.05
C ILE A 182 -5.97 0.62 -12.46
N ALA A 183 -5.03 -0.24 -12.09
CA ALA A 183 -5.15 -1.68 -12.32
C ALA A 183 -6.32 -2.29 -11.52
N LEU A 184 -6.54 -1.83 -10.28
CA LEU A 184 -7.70 -2.26 -9.48
C LEU A 184 -9.00 -1.70 -10.06
N LEU A 185 -9.00 -0.46 -10.59
CA LEU A 185 -10.16 0.10 -11.27
C LEU A 185 -10.55 -0.75 -12.49
N ILE A 186 -9.58 -1.09 -13.35
CA ILE A 186 -9.82 -1.92 -14.53
C ILE A 186 -10.36 -3.29 -14.11
N GLY A 187 -9.70 -3.95 -13.15
CA GLY A 187 -10.13 -5.25 -12.62
C GLY A 187 -11.54 -5.21 -12.02
N SER A 188 -11.84 -4.19 -11.20
CA SER A 188 -13.18 -3.97 -10.65
C SER A 188 -14.23 -3.74 -11.73
N SER A 189 -13.89 -2.92 -12.73
CA SER A 189 -14.82 -2.58 -13.83
C SER A 189 -15.17 -3.83 -14.64
N ILE A 190 -14.19 -4.64 -15.00
CA ILE A 190 -14.39 -5.91 -15.70
C ILE A 190 -15.24 -6.85 -14.83
N TYR A 191 -14.91 -6.99 -13.56
CA TYR A 191 -15.65 -7.85 -12.62
C TYR A 191 -17.12 -7.43 -12.47
N LEU A 192 -17.38 -6.13 -12.29
CA LEU A 192 -18.74 -5.61 -12.16
C LEU A 192 -19.52 -5.73 -13.47
N PHE A 193 -18.87 -5.53 -14.63
CA PHE A 193 -19.47 -5.69 -15.93
C PHE A 193 -19.89 -7.14 -16.19
N ILE A 194 -19.01 -8.11 -15.98
CA ILE A 194 -19.29 -9.54 -16.14
C ILE A 194 -20.46 -9.97 -15.22
N ASN A 195 -20.51 -9.45 -13.99
CA ASN A 195 -21.59 -9.75 -13.05
C ASN A 195 -22.87 -8.93 -13.27
N LYS A 196 -22.95 -8.16 -14.36
CA LYS A 196 -24.11 -7.30 -14.72
C LYS A 196 -24.48 -6.28 -13.63
N LYS A 197 -23.48 -5.81 -12.87
CA LYS A 197 -23.66 -4.83 -11.78
C LYS A 197 -23.39 -3.41 -12.27
N ILE A 198 -24.07 -3.01 -13.33
CA ILE A 198 -23.85 -1.72 -14.02
C ILE A 198 -24.00 -0.52 -13.09
N LYS A 199 -24.96 -0.54 -12.15
CA LYS A 199 -25.12 0.53 -11.16
C LYS A 199 -23.84 0.73 -10.33
N PHE A 200 -23.23 -0.34 -9.84
CA PHE A 200 -21.97 -0.26 -9.09
C PHE A 200 -20.79 0.18 -9.97
N LEU A 201 -20.76 -0.24 -11.23
CA LEU A 201 -19.76 0.20 -12.20
C LEU A 201 -19.80 1.72 -12.40
N VAL A 202 -20.97 2.29 -12.64
CA VAL A 202 -21.13 3.75 -12.80
C VAL A 202 -20.68 4.48 -11.53
N ILE A 203 -21.14 4.02 -10.36
CA ILE A 203 -20.75 4.63 -9.07
C ILE A 203 -19.21 4.55 -8.89
N LEU A 204 -18.59 3.39 -9.20
CA LEU A 204 -17.14 3.20 -9.10
C LEU A 204 -16.39 4.21 -9.96
N VAL A 205 -16.77 4.34 -11.23
CA VAL A 205 -16.11 5.26 -12.17
C VAL A 205 -16.23 6.70 -11.69
N VAL A 206 -17.43 7.13 -11.28
CA VAL A 206 -17.64 8.49 -10.77
C VAL A 206 -16.81 8.76 -9.53
N LEU A 207 -16.84 7.87 -8.53
CA LEU A 207 -16.06 8.04 -7.29
C LEU A 207 -14.56 8.00 -7.57
N PHE A 208 -14.11 7.18 -8.50
CA PHE A 208 -12.71 7.12 -8.88
C PHE A 208 -12.24 8.47 -9.44
N PHE A 209 -12.96 9.06 -10.38
CA PHE A 209 -12.59 10.36 -10.96
C PHE A 209 -12.66 11.49 -9.93
N ILE A 210 -13.66 11.50 -9.04
CA ILE A 210 -13.72 12.47 -7.93
C ILE A 210 -12.48 12.33 -7.04
N SER A 211 -12.13 11.11 -6.64
CA SER A 211 -10.97 10.85 -5.79
C SER A 211 -9.66 11.21 -6.49
N LEU A 212 -9.53 10.90 -7.76
CA LEU A 212 -8.38 11.30 -8.57
C LEU A 212 -8.24 12.83 -8.64
N PHE A 213 -9.33 13.54 -8.86
CA PHE A 213 -9.34 15.00 -8.85
C PHE A 213 -8.92 15.56 -7.49
N LEU A 214 -9.42 14.98 -6.40
CA LEU A 214 -9.05 15.39 -5.04
C LEU A 214 -7.56 15.15 -4.76
N THR A 215 -7.01 14.00 -5.14
CA THR A 215 -5.58 13.73 -4.96
C THR A 215 -4.69 14.68 -5.75
N ILE A 216 -5.06 15.01 -6.98
CA ILE A 216 -4.35 15.99 -7.81
C ILE A 216 -4.41 17.37 -7.17
N LYS A 217 -5.60 17.80 -6.73
CA LYS A 217 -5.79 19.10 -6.08
C LYS A 217 -4.97 19.23 -4.81
N THR A 218 -5.03 18.23 -3.94
CA THR A 218 -4.25 18.22 -2.68
C THR A 218 -2.75 18.12 -2.95
N GLY A 219 -2.32 17.31 -3.91
CA GLY A 219 -0.92 17.23 -4.31
C GLY A 219 -0.35 18.59 -4.76
N LYS A 220 -1.15 19.40 -5.47
CA LYS A 220 -0.76 20.77 -5.85
C LYS A 220 -0.67 21.74 -4.67
N GLN A 221 -1.40 21.50 -3.59
CA GLN A 221 -1.31 22.30 -2.37
C GLN A 221 -0.08 21.96 -1.53
N ILE A 222 0.38 20.71 -1.61
CA ILE A 222 1.53 20.20 -0.84
C ILE A 222 2.86 20.48 -1.55
N SER A 223 2.88 20.46 -2.89
CA SER A 223 4.08 20.65 -3.70
C SER A 223 3.94 21.86 -4.61
N SER A 224 4.89 22.78 -4.54
CA SER A 224 4.96 23.95 -5.45
C SER A 224 5.33 23.55 -6.89
N ASN A 225 6.03 22.45 -7.08
CA ASN A 225 6.45 21.90 -8.38
C ASN A 225 5.31 21.22 -9.13
N ALA A 226 4.26 21.98 -9.42
CA ALA A 226 2.95 21.47 -9.81
C ALA A 226 2.82 21.17 -11.31
N PHE A 227 3.60 20.28 -11.87
CA PHE A 227 3.27 19.75 -13.20
C PHE A 227 2.49 18.43 -13.08
N PRO A 228 1.35 18.26 -13.78
CA PRO A 228 0.55 17.05 -13.68
C PRO A 228 1.19 15.87 -14.45
N MET A 229 2.39 15.48 -14.05
CA MET A 229 3.10 14.35 -14.67
C MET A 229 2.33 13.02 -14.62
N HIS A 230 1.28 12.91 -13.79
CA HIS A 230 0.54 11.65 -13.68
C HIS A 230 -0.31 11.30 -14.87
N LEU A 231 -0.84 12.29 -15.56
CA LEU A 231 -1.52 12.05 -16.83
C LEU A 231 -0.53 11.65 -17.92
N ALA A 232 0.70 12.12 -17.85
CA ALA A 232 1.75 11.78 -18.81
C ALA A 232 2.42 10.43 -18.51
N TYR A 233 2.69 10.11 -17.22
CA TYR A 233 3.40 8.86 -16.86
C TYR A 233 2.49 7.73 -16.41
N GLY A 234 1.25 8.01 -16.04
CA GLY A 234 0.31 6.99 -15.56
C GLY A 234 -0.51 6.32 -16.62
N ILE A 235 -0.63 6.89 -17.82
CA ILE A 235 -1.55 6.40 -18.84
C ILE A 235 -0.89 6.06 -20.17
N ILE A 236 0.15 6.73 -20.67
CA ILE A 236 0.55 6.53 -22.07
C ILE A 236 2.06 6.46 -22.38
N PHE A 237 2.97 7.11 -21.68
CA PHE A 237 4.37 7.11 -22.12
C PHE A 237 5.38 6.97 -20.97
N TYR A 238 6.03 5.82 -20.91
CA TYR A 238 7.42 5.74 -20.48
C TYR A 238 8.22 6.51 -21.56
N ASP A 239 8.78 7.63 -21.17
CA ASP A 239 9.75 8.30 -22.02
C ASP A 239 11.01 7.44 -22.05
N PHE A 240 11.22 6.72 -23.14
CA PHE A 240 12.39 5.87 -23.37
C PHE A 240 13.69 6.70 -23.51
N SER A 241 13.62 8.03 -23.46
CA SER A 241 14.80 8.90 -23.57
C SER A 241 15.71 8.89 -22.36
N GLN A 242 15.35 8.22 -21.27
CA GLN A 242 16.22 8.10 -20.08
C GLN A 242 17.09 6.82 -20.08
N PHE A 243 17.14 6.09 -21.17
CA PHE A 243 17.98 4.89 -21.34
C PHE A 243 19.16 5.11 -22.31
N GLU A 244 19.57 6.36 -22.59
CA GLU A 244 20.86 6.67 -23.22
C GLU A 244 21.91 7.08 -22.20
#